data_ad19b7d8775ffb48cd33df37163a3f3c
#
_entry.id   ad19b7d8775ffb48cd33df37163a3f3c
#
_cell.length_a   1.000
_cell.length_b   1.000
_cell.length_c   1.000
_cell.angle_alpha   90.00
_cell.angle_beta   90.00
_cell.angle_gamma   90.00
#
_symmetry.space_group_name_H-M   'P 1'
#
loop_
_entity.id
_entity.type
_entity.pdbx_description
1 polymer ?
#
loop_
_entity_poly.entity_id
_entity_poly.type
_entity_poly.pdbx_seq_one_letter_code
_entity_poly.pdbx_strand_id
1 'polypeptide(L)' 'MWEFHIYLRSFPQVQAFVRLTSEQNFDVVVGNDHQKINGKDLMGMSTLDYSRPLWVKMHCPEEDYLRFKQAAESFLA' A
#
# COMPACT_ATOMS: atom_id res chain seq x y z
N MET A 1 9.58 -6.35 -10.51
CA MET A 1 8.69 -5.49 -9.70
C MET A 1 7.42 -6.26 -9.37
N TRP A 2 6.97 -6.14 -8.15
CA TRP A 2 5.78 -6.83 -7.67
C TRP A 2 4.64 -5.84 -7.52
N GLU A 3 3.42 -6.32 -7.71
CA GLU A 3 2.24 -5.47 -7.63
C GLU A 3 1.06 -6.25 -7.10
N PHE A 4 0.25 -5.59 -6.25
CA PHE A 4 -1.07 -6.09 -5.90
C PHE A 4 -1.99 -4.90 -5.67
N HIS A 5 -3.28 -5.17 -5.50
CA HIS A 5 -4.29 -4.13 -5.31
C HIS A 5 -4.89 -4.22 -3.92
N ILE A 6 -5.19 -3.06 -3.35
CA ILE A 6 -5.80 -2.95 -2.04
C ILE A 6 -7.07 -2.12 -2.11
N TYR A 7 -7.91 -2.29 -1.10
CA TYR A 7 -9.09 -1.49 -0.93
C TYR A 7 -9.10 -0.96 0.51
N LEU A 8 -8.97 0.35 0.65
CA LEU A 8 -9.00 1.00 1.97
C LEU A 8 -10.36 1.64 2.13
N ARG A 9 -11.06 1.31 3.22
CA ARG A 9 -12.46 1.69 3.38
C ARG A 9 -12.68 2.83 4.36
N SER A 10 -11.63 3.24 5.08
CA SER A 10 -11.73 4.28 6.09
C SER A 10 -10.36 4.84 6.39
N PHE A 11 -10.31 6.02 7.02
CA PHE A 11 -9.04 6.60 7.41
C PHE A 11 -8.27 5.72 8.40
N PRO A 12 -8.89 5.09 9.40
CA PRO A 12 -8.17 4.14 10.25
C PRO A 12 -7.48 3.02 9.48
N GLN A 13 -8.07 2.56 8.37
CA GLN A 13 -7.44 1.57 7.52
C GLN A 13 -6.24 2.15 6.77
N VAL A 14 -6.33 3.41 6.34
CA VAL A 14 -5.19 4.10 5.73
C VAL A 14 -4.04 4.15 6.73
N GLN A 15 -4.32 4.53 7.98
CA GLN A 15 -3.30 4.58 9.02
C GLN A 15 -2.69 3.20 9.29
N ALA A 16 -3.51 2.16 9.35
CA ALA A 16 -3.04 0.81 9.59
C ALA A 16 -2.13 0.33 8.43
N PHE A 17 -2.51 0.64 7.20
CA PHE A 17 -1.72 0.27 6.04
C PHE A 17 -0.37 0.99 6.04
N VAL A 18 -0.36 2.29 6.34
CA VAL A 18 0.89 3.07 6.41
C VAL A 18 1.79 2.53 7.52
N ARG A 19 1.22 2.12 8.64
CA ARG A 19 2.01 1.50 9.71
C ARG A 19 2.69 0.23 9.20
N LEU A 20 1.95 -0.58 8.45
CA LEU A 20 2.50 -1.81 7.88
C LEU A 20 3.61 -1.52 6.89
N THR A 21 3.40 -0.57 5.96
CA THR A 21 4.43 -0.23 4.98
C THR A 21 5.68 0.34 5.63
N SER A 22 5.50 1.10 6.70
CA SER A 22 6.63 1.72 7.42
C SER A 22 7.55 0.69 8.07
N GLU A 23 7.05 -0.52 8.31
CA GLU A 23 7.84 -1.61 8.88
C GLU A 23 8.70 -2.32 7.84
N GLN A 24 8.50 -2.02 6.56
CA GLN A 24 9.23 -2.72 5.50
C GLN A 24 10.56 -2.03 5.21
N ASN A 25 11.55 -2.84 4.79
CA ASN A 25 12.90 -2.36 4.46
C ASN A 25 13.02 -1.87 3.01
N PHE A 26 11.95 -1.94 2.25
CA PHE A 26 11.93 -1.55 0.83
C PHE A 26 10.90 -0.46 0.61
N ASP A 27 11.06 0.26 -0.49
CA ASP A 27 10.12 1.31 -0.85
C ASP A 27 8.80 0.71 -1.33
N VAL A 28 7.70 1.36 -0.96
CA VAL A 28 6.35 0.97 -1.38
C VAL A 28 5.71 2.18 -2.04
N VAL A 29 5.22 1.99 -3.26
CA VAL A 29 4.52 3.04 -4.00
C VAL A 29 3.06 2.64 -4.12
N VAL A 30 2.17 3.56 -3.80
CA VAL A 30 0.72 3.33 -3.88
C VAL A 30 0.11 4.38 -4.79
N GLY A 31 -0.84 3.98 -5.60
CA GLY A 31 -1.44 4.95 -6.49
C GLY A 31 -2.69 4.48 -7.20
N ASN A 32 -3.14 5.36 -8.06
CA ASN A 32 -4.26 5.12 -8.96
C ASN A 32 -3.88 5.68 -10.35
N ASP A 33 -4.88 5.87 -11.23
CA ASP A 33 -4.62 6.36 -12.58
C ASP A 33 -4.09 7.79 -12.62
N HIS A 34 -4.21 8.54 -11.53
CA HIS A 34 -3.90 9.98 -11.51
C HIS A 34 -2.71 10.33 -10.61
N GLN A 35 -2.41 9.52 -9.60
CA GLN A 35 -1.41 9.86 -8.60
C GLN A 35 -0.58 8.66 -8.19
N LYS A 36 0.68 8.95 -7.83
CA LYS A 36 1.60 8.00 -7.20
C LYS A 36 2.09 8.62 -5.90
N ILE A 37 2.02 7.88 -4.82
CA ILE A 37 2.36 8.36 -3.49
C ILE A 37 3.33 7.38 -2.84
N ASN A 38 4.25 7.89 -2.04
CA ASN A 38 5.08 7.05 -1.18
C ASN A 38 4.14 6.37 -0.17
N GLY A 39 4.07 5.04 -0.22
CA GLY A 39 3.16 4.28 0.63
C GLY A 39 3.48 4.36 2.11
N LYS A 40 4.62 4.94 2.50
CA LYS A 40 5.00 5.15 3.89
C LYS A 40 4.65 6.56 4.38
N ASP A 41 4.09 7.40 3.51
CA ASP A 41 3.75 8.78 3.82
C ASP A 41 2.26 8.89 4.13
N LEU A 42 1.93 9.02 5.41
CA LEU A 42 0.52 9.08 5.83
C LEU A 42 -0.21 10.27 5.22
N MET A 43 0.44 11.44 5.19
CA MET A 43 -0.20 12.62 4.63
C MET A 43 -0.48 12.45 3.14
N GLY A 44 0.51 11.93 2.40
CA GLY A 44 0.32 11.63 0.99
C GLY A 44 -0.77 10.61 0.76
N MET A 45 -0.77 9.52 1.54
CA MET A 45 -1.78 8.47 1.40
C MET A 45 -3.18 9.00 1.65
N SER A 46 -3.33 9.95 2.58
CA SER A 46 -4.65 10.50 2.89
C SER A 46 -5.22 11.38 1.78
N THR A 47 -4.39 11.77 0.80
CA THR A 47 -4.87 12.56 -0.35
C THR A 47 -5.39 11.71 -1.49
N LEU A 48 -5.18 10.39 -1.44
CA LEU A 48 -5.66 9.51 -2.50
C LEU A 48 -7.16 9.30 -2.39
N ASP A 49 -7.79 9.10 -3.55
CA ASP A 49 -9.18 8.69 -3.60
C ASP A 49 -9.24 7.18 -3.33
N TYR A 50 -9.48 6.82 -2.08
CA TYR A 50 -9.57 5.41 -1.68
C TYR A 50 -10.98 4.84 -1.74
N SER A 51 -11.90 5.51 -2.43
CA SER A 51 -13.20 4.94 -2.76
C SER A 51 -13.09 3.84 -3.83
N ARG A 52 -11.94 3.75 -4.48
CA ARG A 52 -11.64 2.76 -5.51
C ARG A 52 -10.39 1.96 -5.13
N PRO A 53 -10.22 0.75 -5.68
CA PRO A 53 -8.99 0.00 -5.44
C PRO A 53 -7.76 0.79 -5.86
N LEU A 54 -6.70 0.62 -5.06
CA LEU A 54 -5.42 1.25 -5.33
C LEU A 54 -4.41 0.17 -5.66
N TRP A 55 -3.48 0.46 -6.58
CA TRP A 55 -2.38 -0.47 -6.82
C TRP A 55 -1.23 -0.18 -5.84
N VAL A 56 -0.53 -1.24 -5.48
CA VAL A 56 0.64 -1.17 -4.61
C VAL A 56 1.78 -1.83 -5.36
N LYS A 57 2.88 -1.11 -5.52
CA LYS A 57 4.06 -1.60 -6.25
C LYS A 57 5.28 -1.53 -5.36
N MET A 58 6.15 -2.54 -5.50
CA MET A 58 7.38 -2.60 -4.73
C MET A 58 8.44 -3.35 -5.50
N HIS A 59 9.69 -3.07 -5.18
CA HIS A 59 10.84 -3.73 -5.77
C HIS A 59 11.65 -4.36 -4.64
N CYS A 60 11.56 -5.68 -4.50
CA CYS A 60 12.17 -6.41 -3.40
C CYS A 60 12.27 -7.89 -3.78
N PRO A 61 12.99 -8.70 -2.99
CA PRO A 61 12.99 -10.15 -3.20
C PRO A 61 11.59 -10.72 -3.05
N GLU A 62 11.33 -11.82 -3.75
CA GLU A 62 10.00 -12.45 -3.75
C GLU A 62 9.52 -12.81 -2.35
N GLU A 63 10.40 -13.32 -1.49
CA GLU A 63 10.00 -13.71 -0.15
C GLU A 63 9.52 -12.51 0.67
N ASP A 64 10.13 -11.33 0.46
CA ASP A 64 9.71 -10.10 1.13
C ASP A 64 8.34 -9.66 0.61
N TYR A 65 8.14 -9.74 -0.70
CA TYR A 65 6.85 -9.44 -1.31
C TYR A 65 5.75 -10.35 -0.76
N LEU A 66 6.00 -11.65 -0.71
CA LEU A 66 4.98 -12.60 -0.23
C LEU A 66 4.64 -12.35 1.23
N ARG A 67 5.64 -12.06 2.05
CA ARG A 67 5.43 -11.78 3.47
C ARG A 67 4.62 -10.49 3.65
N PHE A 68 4.97 -9.45 2.89
CA PHE A 68 4.25 -8.18 2.95
C PHE A 68 2.81 -8.35 2.48
N LYS A 69 2.60 -9.04 1.36
CA LYS A 69 1.26 -9.27 0.82
C LYS A 69 0.40 -10.04 1.83
N GLN A 70 0.98 -11.03 2.49
CA GLN A 70 0.25 -11.80 3.51
C GLN A 70 -0.13 -10.90 4.69
N ALA A 71 0.79 -10.03 5.13
CA ALA A 71 0.50 -9.10 6.22
C ALA A 71 -0.58 -8.08 5.83
N ALA A 72 -0.71 -7.79 4.54
CA ALA A 72 -1.70 -6.85 4.01
C ALA A 72 -2.99 -7.55 3.60
N GLU A 73 -3.18 -8.81 3.95
CA GLU A 73 -4.29 -9.64 3.46
C GLU A 73 -5.65 -8.99 3.66
N SER A 74 -5.87 -8.36 4.82
CA SER A 74 -7.16 -7.74 5.11
C SER A 74 -7.48 -6.53 4.23
N PHE A 75 -6.49 -5.99 3.54
CA PHE A 75 -6.68 -4.84 2.65
C PHE A 75 -6.79 -5.25 1.18
N LEU A 76 -6.53 -6.50 0.83
CA LEU A 76 -6.51 -6.92 -0.56
C LEU A 76 -7.87 -6.73 -1.22
N ALA A 77 -7.84 -6.18 -2.45
CA ALA A 77 -9.04 -5.99 -3.24
C ALA A 77 -9.46 -7.29 -3.93
#